data_437c326221e62d507acd0317e5f6ec0d
#
_entry.id   437c326221e62d507acd0317e5f6ec0d
#
_cell.length_a   1.000
_cell.length_b   1.000
_cell.length_c   1.000
_cell.angle_alpha   90.00
_cell.angle_beta   90.00
_cell.angle_gamma   90.00
#
_symmetry.space_group_name_H-M   'P 1'
#
loop_
_entity.id
_entity.type
_entity.pdbx_description
1 polymer ?
#
loop_
_entity_poly.entity_id
_entity_poly.type
_entity_poly.pdbx_seq_one_letter_code
_entity_poly.pdbx_strand_id
1 'polypeptide(L)'
;KKTPARCGRKRVQAMEQLQTDILNILQEDCRYTPAKIAVMLRRTENEIVSAIEEMEQQGVIVKYTAIVNGERLADEIVQALIEVRVSPQKMNGFDAIAEEIYRFDEVKSCYLMSGGYDLAVFIEGRSLREVARFVSERLSTLDDILSTSTHFILKKYKIEGTVTDKEDDNRLRISVQA
;
A
#
# COMPACT_ATOMS: atom_id res chain seq x y z
N LYS A 1 -4.10 -6.74 -49.75
CA LYS A 1 -4.52 -7.27 -48.44
C LYS A 1 -3.73 -6.54 -47.38
N LYS A 2 -4.31 -5.52 -46.72
CA LYS A 2 -3.69 -4.75 -45.65
C LYS A 2 -3.96 -5.46 -44.33
N THR A 3 -2.93 -5.74 -43.56
CA THR A 3 -2.90 -6.46 -42.31
C THR A 3 -3.49 -5.58 -41.18
N PRO A 4 -4.53 -6.01 -40.47
CA PRO A 4 -5.17 -5.18 -39.38
C PRO A 4 -4.40 -5.17 -38.05
N ALA A 5 -3.27 -5.85 -37.93
CA ALA A 5 -2.61 -6.07 -36.63
C ALA A 5 -1.82 -4.89 -36.06
N ARG A 6 -1.56 -3.83 -36.87
CA ARG A 6 -0.75 -2.67 -36.42
C ARG A 6 -1.55 -1.58 -35.68
N CYS A 7 -2.85 -1.50 -35.91
CA CYS A 7 -3.72 -0.49 -35.29
C CYS A 7 -4.10 -0.87 -33.86
N GLY A 8 -4.36 -2.14 -33.58
CA GLY A 8 -4.74 -2.62 -32.24
C GLY A 8 -3.64 -2.46 -31.19
N ARG A 9 -2.39 -2.79 -31.52
CA ARG A 9 -1.24 -2.67 -30.59
C ARG A 9 -0.97 -1.21 -30.19
N LYS A 10 -1.08 -0.25 -31.09
CA LYS A 10 -0.89 1.18 -30.77
C LYS A 10 -2.01 1.71 -29.86
N ARG A 11 -3.23 1.19 -29.99
CA ARG A 11 -4.38 1.61 -29.16
C ARG A 11 -4.27 1.04 -27.73
N VAL A 12 -3.87 -0.21 -27.60
CA VAL A 12 -3.59 -0.85 -26.30
C VAL A 12 -2.45 -0.13 -25.58
N GLN A 13 -1.31 0.11 -26.24
CA GLN A 13 -0.19 0.86 -25.66
C GLN A 13 -0.57 2.30 -25.26
N ALA A 14 -1.44 2.96 -26.01
CA ALA A 14 -1.88 4.32 -25.68
C ALA A 14 -2.86 4.34 -24.49
N MET A 15 -3.69 3.29 -24.31
CA MET A 15 -4.53 3.11 -23.12
C MET A 15 -3.68 2.78 -21.90
N GLU A 16 -2.73 1.86 -21.99
CA GLU A 16 -1.79 1.54 -20.91
C GLU A 16 -0.99 2.77 -20.47
N GLN A 17 -0.58 3.64 -21.41
CA GLN A 17 0.12 4.88 -21.08
C GLN A 17 -0.80 5.87 -20.35
N LEU A 18 -2.05 6.04 -20.81
CA LEU A 18 -3.02 6.92 -20.15
C LEU A 18 -3.32 6.48 -18.72
N GLN A 19 -3.53 5.17 -18.51
CA GLN A 19 -3.74 4.60 -17.17
C GLN A 19 -2.55 4.85 -16.26
N THR A 20 -1.33 4.65 -16.77
CA THR A 20 -0.09 4.91 -16.02
C THR A 20 0.02 6.39 -15.63
N ASP A 21 -0.27 7.31 -16.55
CA ASP A 21 -0.21 8.75 -16.29
C ASP A 21 -1.25 9.17 -15.24
N ILE A 22 -2.47 8.63 -15.31
CA ILE A 22 -3.52 8.86 -14.30
C ILE A 22 -3.08 8.33 -12.94
N LEU A 23 -2.53 7.10 -12.88
CA LEU A 23 -2.07 6.50 -11.61
C LEU A 23 -0.97 7.34 -10.96
N ASN A 24 -0.01 7.83 -11.73
CA ASN A 24 1.05 8.71 -11.23
C ASN A 24 0.49 9.98 -10.57
N ILE A 25 -0.52 10.60 -11.21
CA ILE A 25 -1.18 11.80 -10.66
C ILE A 25 -1.95 11.46 -9.38
N LEU A 26 -2.72 10.35 -9.37
CA LEU A 26 -3.52 9.94 -8.23
C LEU A 26 -2.66 9.45 -7.05
N GLN A 27 -1.48 8.87 -7.31
CA GLN A 27 -0.51 8.50 -6.27
C GLN A 27 0.15 9.72 -5.63
N GLU A 28 0.30 10.82 -6.37
CA GLU A 28 0.79 12.08 -5.81
C GLU A 28 -0.28 12.79 -4.98
N ASP A 29 -1.50 12.93 -5.52
CA ASP A 29 -2.65 13.49 -4.79
C ASP A 29 -3.97 12.92 -5.32
N CYS A 30 -4.55 11.98 -4.59
CA CYS A 30 -5.80 11.32 -4.95
C CYS A 30 -7.05 12.24 -4.94
N ARG A 31 -6.91 13.52 -4.52
CA ARG A 31 -8.01 14.51 -4.51
C ARG A 31 -8.19 15.20 -5.86
N TYR A 32 -7.32 14.97 -6.83
CA TYR A 32 -7.52 15.52 -8.17
C TYR A 32 -8.80 14.96 -8.78
N THR A 33 -9.67 15.90 -9.21
CA THR A 33 -10.90 15.53 -9.92
C THR A 33 -10.60 15.07 -11.35
N PRO A 34 -11.44 14.20 -11.94
CA PRO A 34 -11.28 13.79 -13.34
C PRO A 34 -11.16 14.96 -14.32
N ALA A 35 -11.95 16.04 -14.11
CA ALA A 35 -11.86 17.26 -14.90
C ALA A 35 -10.45 17.89 -14.84
N LYS A 36 -9.82 17.95 -13.66
CA LYS A 36 -8.47 18.50 -13.49
C LYS A 36 -7.41 17.61 -14.14
N ILE A 37 -7.52 16.31 -13.98
CA ILE A 37 -6.62 15.32 -14.62
C ILE A 37 -6.75 15.41 -16.13
N ALA A 38 -7.96 15.58 -16.67
CA ALA A 38 -8.21 15.75 -18.10
C ALA A 38 -7.46 16.96 -18.69
N VAL A 39 -7.47 18.08 -17.99
CA VAL A 39 -6.69 19.27 -18.38
C VAL A 39 -5.19 18.99 -18.37
N MET A 40 -4.68 18.33 -17.31
CA MET A 40 -3.25 18.01 -17.16
C MET A 40 -2.76 17.11 -18.29
N LEU A 41 -3.55 16.09 -18.66
CA LEU A 41 -3.20 15.10 -19.67
C LEU A 41 -3.65 15.46 -21.10
N ARG A 42 -4.32 16.61 -21.28
CA ARG A 42 -4.91 17.05 -22.57
C ARG A 42 -5.84 15.99 -23.16
N ARG A 43 -6.74 15.49 -22.33
CA ARG A 43 -7.77 14.50 -22.66
C ARG A 43 -9.15 15.04 -22.33
N THR A 44 -10.18 14.32 -22.73
CA THR A 44 -11.55 14.61 -22.30
C THR A 44 -11.82 14.06 -20.91
N GLU A 45 -12.70 14.69 -20.16
CA GLU A 45 -13.09 14.19 -18.83
C GLU A 45 -13.68 12.78 -18.89
N ASN A 46 -14.47 12.49 -19.90
CA ASN A 46 -15.06 11.15 -20.10
C ASN A 46 -13.99 10.06 -20.30
N GLU A 47 -12.89 10.34 -21.02
CA GLU A 47 -11.79 9.38 -21.15
C GLU A 47 -11.14 9.10 -19.80
N ILE A 48 -10.96 10.12 -18.96
CA ILE A 48 -10.37 9.95 -17.63
C ILE A 48 -11.31 9.17 -16.71
N VAL A 49 -12.59 9.52 -16.66
CA VAL A 49 -13.59 8.80 -15.85
C VAL A 49 -13.64 7.34 -16.24
N SER A 50 -13.78 7.03 -17.54
CA SER A 50 -13.83 5.66 -18.01
C SER A 50 -12.56 4.87 -17.69
N ALA A 51 -11.38 5.49 -17.79
CA ALA A 51 -10.10 4.84 -17.45
C ALA A 51 -9.99 4.55 -15.94
N ILE A 52 -10.45 5.46 -15.08
CA ILE A 52 -10.47 5.26 -13.62
C ILE A 52 -11.43 4.14 -13.26
N GLU A 53 -12.65 4.18 -13.77
CA GLU A 53 -13.67 3.14 -13.52
C GLU A 53 -13.19 1.74 -13.97
N GLU A 54 -12.51 1.67 -15.12
CA GLU A 54 -11.93 0.42 -15.58
C GLU A 54 -10.84 -0.10 -14.65
N MET A 55 -9.94 0.77 -14.17
CA MET A 55 -8.88 0.41 -13.22
C MET A 55 -9.43 -0.03 -11.85
N GLU A 56 -10.51 0.59 -11.39
CA GLU A 56 -11.24 0.18 -10.18
C GLU A 56 -11.89 -1.20 -10.34
N GLN A 57 -12.57 -1.43 -11.45
CA GLN A 57 -13.21 -2.72 -11.76
C GLN A 57 -12.21 -3.87 -11.91
N GLN A 58 -11.03 -3.59 -12.47
CA GLN A 58 -9.94 -4.55 -12.61
C GLN A 58 -9.13 -4.75 -11.31
N GLY A 59 -9.42 -3.97 -10.25
CA GLY A 59 -8.68 -4.02 -8.99
C GLY A 59 -7.26 -3.45 -9.08
N VAL A 60 -6.94 -2.67 -10.12
CA VAL A 60 -5.68 -1.92 -10.20
C VAL A 60 -5.69 -0.80 -9.17
N ILE A 61 -6.80 -0.07 -9.06
CA ILE A 61 -7.06 0.85 -7.95
C ILE A 61 -7.90 0.10 -6.92
N VAL A 62 -7.31 -0.19 -5.78
CA VAL A 62 -7.96 -0.92 -4.69
C VAL A 62 -8.71 0.01 -3.74
N LYS A 63 -8.12 1.16 -3.43
CA LYS A 63 -8.73 2.21 -2.59
C LYS A 63 -8.00 3.53 -2.71
N TYR A 64 -8.67 4.61 -2.32
CA TYR A 64 -8.08 5.92 -2.08
C TYR A 64 -7.88 6.13 -0.58
N THR A 65 -6.73 6.66 -0.16
CA THR A 65 -6.42 6.85 1.26
C THR A 65 -5.55 8.08 1.48
N ALA A 66 -5.61 8.64 2.68
CA ALA A 66 -4.71 9.69 3.12
C ALA A 66 -3.55 9.08 3.92
N ILE A 67 -2.34 9.61 3.71
CA ILE A 67 -1.19 9.34 4.57
C ILE A 67 -1.28 10.29 5.77
N VAL A 68 -1.36 9.71 6.97
CA VAL A 68 -1.55 10.45 8.21
C VAL A 68 -0.28 10.38 9.04
N ASN A 69 0.18 11.54 9.54
CA ASN A 69 1.22 11.59 10.56
C ASN A 69 0.61 11.29 11.94
N GLY A 70 0.74 10.04 12.39
CA GLY A 70 0.18 9.57 13.65
C GLY A 70 0.78 10.27 14.89
N GLU A 71 2.03 10.76 14.82
CA GLU A 71 2.68 11.49 15.92
C GLU A 71 1.98 12.84 16.25
N ARG A 72 1.13 13.33 15.33
CA ARG A 72 0.35 14.57 15.52
C ARG A 72 -1.09 14.32 15.95
N LEU A 73 -1.47 13.07 16.14
CA LEU A 73 -2.78 12.70 16.68
C LEU A 73 -2.71 12.58 18.20
N ALA A 74 -3.83 12.82 18.86
CA ALA A 74 -3.93 12.72 20.31
C ALA A 74 -3.89 11.26 20.81
N ASP A 75 -4.32 10.32 19.98
CA ASP A 75 -4.33 8.90 20.29
C ASP A 75 -3.05 8.23 19.78
N GLU A 76 -2.23 7.73 20.70
CA GLU A 76 -1.06 6.94 20.35
C GLU A 76 -1.49 5.55 19.84
N ILE A 77 -1.29 5.29 18.56
CA ILE A 77 -1.42 3.96 17.98
C ILE A 77 -0.05 3.28 17.99
N VAL A 78 0.03 2.15 18.66
CA VAL A 78 1.21 1.30 18.66
C VAL A 78 1.20 0.45 17.39
N GLN A 79 2.29 0.53 16.63
CA GLN A 79 2.48 -0.28 15.43
C GLN A 79 3.63 -1.24 15.61
N ALA A 80 3.48 -2.43 15.05
CA ALA A 80 4.54 -3.43 15.06
C ALA A 80 4.64 -4.14 13.71
N LEU A 81 5.87 -4.51 13.35
CA LEU A 81 6.19 -5.49 12.34
C LEU A 81 6.40 -6.83 13.05
N ILE A 82 5.70 -7.85 12.60
CA ILE A 82 5.88 -9.22 13.07
C ILE A 82 6.48 -10.03 11.93
N GLU A 83 7.68 -10.56 12.14
CA GLU A 83 8.28 -11.58 11.29
C GLU A 83 7.67 -12.92 11.66
N VAL A 84 7.11 -13.60 10.69
CA VAL A 84 6.46 -14.90 10.89
C VAL A 84 7.16 -15.96 10.05
N ARG A 85 7.55 -17.05 10.68
CA ARG A 85 8.00 -18.26 10.00
C ARG A 85 6.87 -19.27 10.00
N VAL A 86 6.61 -19.85 8.85
CA VAL A 86 5.52 -20.80 8.67
C VAL A 86 6.03 -22.12 8.10
N SER A 87 5.27 -23.19 8.34
CA SER A 87 5.49 -24.50 7.74
C SER A 87 4.35 -24.78 6.75
N PRO A 88 4.47 -24.36 5.48
CA PRO A 88 3.39 -24.53 4.53
C PRO A 88 3.11 -26.02 4.31
N GLN A 89 1.88 -26.43 4.55
CA GLN A 89 1.44 -27.78 4.26
C GLN A 89 1.31 -27.98 2.74
N LYS A 90 1.58 -29.20 2.27
CA LYS A 90 1.70 -29.55 0.84
C LYS A 90 0.49 -29.18 -0.04
N MET A 91 -0.68 -28.89 0.53
CA MET A 91 -1.89 -28.61 -0.24
C MET A 91 -2.32 -27.13 -0.26
N ASN A 92 -1.97 -26.33 0.74
CA ASN A 92 -2.51 -24.96 0.88
C ASN A 92 -1.49 -23.83 0.67
N GLY A 93 -0.18 -24.13 0.70
CA GLY A 93 0.87 -23.13 0.46
C GLY A 93 0.86 -21.95 1.44
N PHE A 94 1.58 -20.90 1.09
CA PHE A 94 1.65 -19.64 1.87
C PHE A 94 0.37 -18.81 1.80
N ASP A 95 -0.39 -18.92 0.71
CA ASP A 95 -1.57 -18.08 0.47
C ASP A 95 -2.68 -18.33 1.49
N ALA A 96 -2.92 -19.60 1.85
CA ALA A 96 -3.95 -19.94 2.83
C ALA A 96 -3.61 -19.42 4.24
N ILE A 97 -2.33 -19.52 4.64
CA ILE A 97 -1.86 -18.99 5.92
C ILE A 97 -1.94 -17.47 5.94
N ALA A 98 -1.52 -16.81 4.85
CA ALA A 98 -1.64 -15.37 4.70
C ALA A 98 -3.10 -14.92 4.77
N GLU A 99 -4.03 -15.68 4.13
CA GLU A 99 -5.46 -15.40 4.17
C GLU A 99 -6.03 -15.48 5.59
N GLU A 100 -5.61 -16.44 6.38
CA GLU A 100 -6.02 -16.56 7.78
C GLU A 100 -5.50 -15.39 8.62
N ILE A 101 -4.25 -14.97 8.37
CA ILE A 101 -3.61 -13.87 9.10
C ILE A 101 -4.24 -12.51 8.74
N TYR A 102 -4.43 -12.19 7.46
CA TYR A 102 -4.92 -10.86 7.08
C TYR A 102 -6.43 -10.65 7.36
N ARG A 103 -7.17 -11.67 7.76
CA ARG A 103 -8.55 -11.55 8.22
C ARG A 103 -8.69 -10.92 9.62
N PHE A 104 -7.60 -10.85 10.38
CA PHE A 104 -7.63 -10.17 11.66
C PHE A 104 -7.68 -8.65 11.47
N ASP A 105 -8.55 -7.96 12.20
CA ASP A 105 -8.75 -6.50 12.11
C ASP A 105 -7.49 -5.71 12.51
N GLU A 106 -6.67 -6.28 13.39
CA GLU A 106 -5.40 -5.72 13.83
C GLU A 106 -4.37 -5.68 12.70
N VAL A 107 -4.48 -6.59 11.72
CA VAL A 107 -3.54 -6.68 10.60
C VAL A 107 -3.84 -5.60 9.56
N LYS A 108 -2.85 -4.75 9.29
CA LYS A 108 -2.93 -3.67 8.30
C LYS A 108 -2.26 -4.03 6.99
N SER A 109 -1.21 -4.87 7.05
CA SER A 109 -0.54 -5.38 5.85
C SER A 109 0.06 -6.75 6.13
N CYS A 110 0.07 -7.60 5.11
CA CYS A 110 0.70 -8.92 5.14
C CYS A 110 1.44 -9.14 3.80
N TYR A 111 2.72 -9.46 3.87
CA TYR A 111 3.57 -9.64 2.70
C TYR A 111 4.29 -10.99 2.76
N LEU A 112 4.34 -11.70 1.64
CA LEU A 112 5.23 -12.86 1.48
C LEU A 112 6.64 -12.36 1.22
N MET A 113 7.60 -12.84 1.97
CA MET A 113 8.98 -12.37 1.96
C MET A 113 9.92 -13.45 1.41
N SER A 114 10.98 -13.01 0.74
CA SER A 114 12.11 -13.86 0.43
C SER A 114 13.28 -13.52 1.36
N GLY A 115 13.58 -14.39 2.35
CA GLY A 115 14.63 -14.05 3.31
C GLY A 115 14.64 -14.95 4.55
N GLY A 116 14.97 -14.39 5.69
CA GLY A 116 15.09 -15.08 6.96
C GLY A 116 13.77 -15.51 7.60
N TYR A 117 12.65 -15.01 7.14
CA TYR A 117 11.29 -15.31 7.55
C TYR A 117 10.36 -15.31 6.33
N ASP A 118 9.14 -15.84 6.47
CA ASP A 118 8.26 -16.09 5.33
C ASP A 118 7.22 -15.00 5.14
N LEU A 119 6.65 -14.47 6.24
CA LEU A 119 5.64 -13.41 6.17
C LEU A 119 6.04 -12.21 7.04
N ALA A 120 5.88 -10.99 6.49
CA ALA A 120 5.94 -9.73 7.21
C ALA A 120 4.53 -9.25 7.49
N VAL A 121 4.13 -9.20 8.76
CA VAL A 121 2.79 -8.80 9.18
C VAL A 121 2.87 -7.48 9.94
N PHE A 122 2.24 -6.42 9.41
CA PHE A 122 2.12 -5.13 10.07
C PHE A 122 0.79 -5.05 10.81
N ILE A 123 0.86 -4.76 12.09
CA ILE A 123 -0.32 -4.65 12.96
C ILE A 123 -0.38 -3.32 13.66
N GLU A 124 -1.59 -2.95 14.10
CA GLU A 124 -1.88 -1.79 14.93
C GLU A 124 -2.65 -2.20 16.17
N GLY A 125 -2.32 -1.57 17.30
CA GLY A 125 -3.02 -1.72 18.55
C GLY A 125 -2.99 -0.43 19.36
N ARG A 126 -3.84 -0.32 20.36
CA ARG A 126 -3.92 0.86 21.25
C ARG A 126 -2.84 0.86 22.34
N SER A 127 -2.16 -0.26 22.54
CA SER A 127 -1.10 -0.40 23.53
C SER A 127 -0.15 -1.55 23.19
N LEU A 128 1.06 -1.51 23.75
CA LEU A 128 2.03 -2.61 23.67
C LEU A 128 1.42 -3.93 24.16
N ARG A 129 0.60 -3.87 25.21
CA ARG A 129 -0.08 -5.06 25.78
C ARG A 129 -1.07 -5.66 24.79
N GLU A 130 -1.81 -4.84 24.06
CA GLU A 130 -2.78 -5.30 23.04
C GLU A 130 -2.06 -6.00 21.90
N VAL A 131 -0.98 -5.41 21.38
CA VAL A 131 -0.13 -6.03 20.37
C VAL A 131 0.46 -7.35 20.86
N ALA A 132 1.04 -7.38 22.06
CA ALA A 132 1.61 -8.61 22.63
C ALA A 132 0.56 -9.71 22.81
N ARG A 133 -0.65 -9.35 23.28
CA ARG A 133 -1.76 -10.28 23.44
C ARG A 133 -2.23 -10.84 22.10
N PHE A 134 -2.37 -9.99 21.06
CA PHE A 134 -2.72 -10.45 19.72
C PHE A 134 -1.72 -11.51 19.22
N VAL A 135 -0.42 -11.23 19.37
CA VAL A 135 0.62 -12.17 18.93
C VAL A 135 0.53 -13.50 19.70
N SER A 136 0.44 -13.46 21.03
CA SER A 136 0.48 -14.67 21.87
C SER A 136 -0.81 -15.49 21.84
N GLU A 137 -1.98 -14.83 21.78
CA GLU A 137 -3.27 -15.51 21.91
C GLU A 137 -3.92 -15.83 20.57
N ARG A 138 -3.55 -15.13 19.49
CA ARG A 138 -4.20 -15.28 18.17
C ARG A 138 -3.22 -15.70 17.09
N LEU A 139 -2.15 -14.93 16.88
CA LEU A 139 -1.23 -15.20 15.78
C LEU A 139 -0.41 -16.48 16.00
N SER A 140 0.24 -16.60 17.16
CA SER A 140 1.10 -17.75 17.46
C SER A 140 0.33 -19.05 17.73
N THR A 141 -1.00 -19.02 17.78
CA THR A 141 -1.85 -20.19 17.98
C THR A 141 -2.31 -20.84 16.68
N LEU A 142 -2.01 -20.23 15.53
CA LEU A 142 -2.28 -20.82 14.22
C LEU A 142 -1.33 -22.02 13.99
N ASP A 143 -1.89 -23.15 13.57
CA ASP A 143 -1.18 -24.44 13.50
C ASP A 143 0.06 -24.42 12.60
N ASP A 144 0.04 -23.61 11.53
CA ASP A 144 1.12 -23.53 10.56
C ASP A 144 2.22 -22.52 10.93
N ILE A 145 2.13 -21.82 12.07
CA ILE A 145 3.12 -20.84 12.52
C ILE A 145 4.19 -21.54 13.37
N LEU A 146 5.44 -21.50 12.90
CA LEU A 146 6.60 -22.05 13.58
C LEU A 146 7.18 -21.11 14.63
N SER A 147 7.29 -19.83 14.29
CA SER A 147 7.81 -18.80 15.19
C SER A 147 7.40 -17.40 14.74
N THR A 148 7.37 -16.47 15.72
CA THR A 148 7.13 -15.06 15.51
C THR A 148 8.21 -14.22 16.19
N SER A 149 8.59 -13.09 15.57
CA SER A 149 9.45 -12.07 16.17
C SER A 149 8.78 -10.70 16.00
N THR A 150 8.55 -9.99 17.09
CA THR A 150 7.81 -8.71 17.10
C THR A 150 8.76 -7.54 17.23
N HIS A 151 8.67 -6.60 16.30
CA HIS A 151 9.45 -5.36 16.25
C HIS A 151 8.50 -4.17 16.33
N PHE A 152 8.56 -3.42 17.43
CA PHE A 152 7.74 -2.20 17.57
C PHE A 152 8.32 -1.06 16.75
N ILE A 153 7.47 -0.37 16.00
CA ILE A 153 7.84 0.82 15.24
C ILE A 153 7.85 2.00 16.22
N LEU A 154 9.05 2.51 16.50
CA LEU A 154 9.24 3.61 17.45
C LEU A 154 9.00 4.97 16.82
N LYS A 155 9.40 5.15 15.55
CA LYS A 155 9.23 6.40 14.79
C LYS A 155 9.17 6.12 13.29
N LYS A 156 8.34 6.87 12.59
CA LYS A 156 8.24 6.84 11.13
C LYS A 156 8.83 8.12 10.54
N TYR A 157 9.95 8.03 9.87
CA TYR A 157 10.59 9.16 9.20
C TYR A 157 10.01 9.44 7.82
N LYS A 158 9.58 8.39 7.12
CA LYS A 158 9.00 8.48 5.77
C LYS A 158 7.95 7.38 5.57
N ILE A 159 6.79 7.73 4.98
CA ILE A 159 5.70 6.81 4.68
C ILE A 159 5.32 7.02 3.22
N GLU A 160 5.29 5.93 2.42
CA GLU A 160 4.88 5.97 1.01
C GLU A 160 5.50 7.15 0.24
N GLY A 161 6.79 7.35 0.37
CA GLY A 161 7.49 8.45 -0.30
C GLY A 161 7.39 9.82 0.37
N THR A 162 6.51 10.02 1.36
CA THR A 162 6.27 11.30 2.04
C THR A 162 7.02 11.36 3.37
N VAL A 163 7.84 12.40 3.58
CA VAL A 163 8.54 12.66 4.84
C VAL A 163 7.53 13.13 5.89
N THR A 164 7.49 12.46 7.05
CA THR A 164 6.56 12.76 8.13
C THR A 164 7.04 13.87 9.05
N ASP A 165 8.36 14.06 9.16
CA ASP A 165 8.98 15.08 10.00
C ASP A 165 9.20 16.36 9.19
N LYS A 166 8.27 17.34 9.29
CA LYS A 166 8.30 18.58 8.50
C LYS A 166 9.20 19.68 9.07
N GLU A 167 9.91 19.46 10.16
CA GLU A 167 10.83 20.48 10.66
C GLU A 167 12.01 20.74 9.71
N ASP A 168 12.38 19.78 8.86
CA ASP A 168 13.49 19.91 7.90
C ASP A 168 13.11 20.57 6.55
N ASP A 169 11.85 20.55 6.15
CA ASP A 169 11.44 21.09 4.83
C ASP A 169 11.52 22.63 4.77
N ASN A 170 11.47 23.31 5.92
CA ASN A 170 11.65 24.77 6.00
C ASN A 170 13.14 25.20 5.92
N ARG A 171 14.09 24.32 6.22
CA ARG A 171 15.53 24.63 6.11
C ARG A 171 16.03 24.55 4.66
N LEU A 172 15.40 23.68 3.85
CA LEU A 172 15.76 23.54 2.42
C LEU A 172 15.18 24.65 1.54
N ARG A 173 14.13 25.36 1.99
CA ARG A 173 13.51 26.48 1.24
C ARG A 173 14.22 27.83 1.39
N ILE A 174 15.18 27.95 2.31
CA ILE A 174 15.89 29.22 2.60
C ILE A 174 17.17 29.38 1.76
N SER A 175 17.63 28.36 1.03
CA SER A 175 18.92 28.39 0.31
C SER A 175 18.84 28.71 -1.18
N VAL A 176 17.73 29.23 -1.70
CA VAL A 176 17.63 29.71 -3.09
C VAL A 176 17.09 31.13 -3.14
N GLN A 177 17.81 32.05 -2.53
CA GLN A 177 17.78 33.48 -2.86
C GLN A 177 19.18 34.04 -2.69
N ALA A 178 19.94 33.99 -3.76
CA ALA A 178 21.11 34.84 -4.00
C ALA A 178 21.20 35.08 -5.52
#